data_95c3a983756734df0a6aab8c961cd581
#
_entry.id   95c3a983756734df0a6aab8c961cd581
#
_cell.length_a   1.000
_cell.length_b   1.000
_cell.length_c   1.000
_cell.angle_alpha   90.00
_cell.angle_beta   90.00
_cell.angle_gamma   90.00
#
_symmetry.space_group_name_H-M   'P 1'
#
loop_
_entity.id
_entity.type
_entity.pdbx_description
1 polymer ?
#
loop_
_entity_poly.entity_id
_entity_poly.type
_entity_poly.pdbx_seq_one_letter_code
_entity_poly.pdbx_strand_id
1 'polypeptide(L)'
;MVDLRILRMTRLSIPLAASTAFLPLAAYANAECSGHQLLTAPRPETSCREIISQIFVSPDKATHASVLPADVSLYATPDMESRVVIRSSRGDTLTSQDHSSPRGANGYYVHRAQWSPDSEFFVYSMISSGGHSPWSFPIMVYSRKKNLFVKFSDMIGGAPTVSGDFQFSGPHTLTATTWKQPGDLDNKVPISVDLEQAIEKLATKQ
;
A
#
# COMPACT_ATOMS: atom_id res chain seq x y z
N MET A 1 65.93 -28.17 27.39
CA MET A 1 65.06 -28.63 26.29
C MET A 1 63.80 -27.92 26.35
N VAL A 2 63.62 -26.88 25.54
CA VAL A 2 62.45 -26.04 25.51
C VAL A 2 61.81 -26.18 24.13
N ASP A 3 60.63 -26.71 24.09
CA ASP A 3 59.90 -27.04 22.88
C ASP A 3 59.13 -25.81 22.38
N LEU A 4 59.49 -25.28 21.23
CA LEU A 4 58.99 -24.06 20.65
C LEU A 4 57.85 -24.42 19.70
N ARG A 5 56.57 -24.37 20.13
CA ARG A 5 55.42 -24.59 19.26
C ARG A 5 55.04 -23.29 18.53
N ILE A 6 55.24 -23.34 17.22
CA ILE A 6 54.89 -22.30 16.25
C ILE A 6 53.37 -22.14 16.16
N LEU A 7 52.85 -20.97 16.57
CA LEU A 7 51.46 -20.58 16.34
C LEU A 7 51.29 -20.20 14.86
N ARG A 8 50.54 -21.00 14.11
CA ARG A 8 50.06 -20.64 12.77
C ARG A 8 48.89 -19.65 12.91
N MET A 9 49.09 -18.38 12.51
CA MET A 9 48.03 -17.40 12.29
C MET A 9 47.26 -17.77 11.03
N THR A 10 46.02 -18.22 11.19
CA THR A 10 45.04 -18.31 10.11
C THR A 10 44.49 -16.90 9.80
N ARG A 11 44.76 -16.44 8.59
CA ARG A 11 44.18 -15.22 8.05
C ARG A 11 42.68 -15.42 7.86
N LEU A 12 41.86 -14.69 8.63
CA LEU A 12 40.45 -14.57 8.41
C LEU A 12 40.26 -13.62 7.22
N SER A 13 39.84 -14.16 6.08
CA SER A 13 39.37 -13.38 4.92
C SER A 13 37.93 -12.97 5.19
N ILE A 14 37.74 -11.69 5.43
CA ILE A 14 36.39 -11.09 5.52
C ILE A 14 35.89 -10.90 4.08
N PRO A 15 34.76 -11.49 3.67
CA PRO A 15 34.17 -11.17 2.38
C PRO A 15 33.58 -9.76 2.42
N LEU A 16 34.05 -8.91 1.51
CA LEU A 16 33.52 -7.60 1.23
C LEU A 16 32.10 -7.78 0.67
N ALA A 17 31.09 -7.53 1.48
CA ALA A 17 29.70 -7.50 1.01
C ALA A 17 29.53 -6.28 0.11
N ALA A 18 29.44 -6.52 -1.19
CA ALA A 18 29.06 -5.51 -2.17
C ALA A 18 27.60 -5.10 -1.92
N SER A 19 27.42 -3.92 -1.33
CA SER A 19 26.13 -3.27 -1.16
C SER A 19 25.67 -2.80 -2.54
N THR A 20 24.88 -3.60 -3.24
CA THR A 20 24.18 -3.18 -4.45
C THR A 20 23.05 -2.25 -4.04
N ALA A 21 23.28 -0.96 -4.19
CA ALA A 21 22.25 0.05 -4.12
C ALA A 21 21.22 -0.25 -5.23
N PHE A 22 20.06 -0.77 -4.85
CA PHE A 22 18.91 -0.88 -5.73
C PHE A 22 18.38 0.53 -5.97
N LEU A 23 18.70 1.09 -7.13
CA LEU A 23 17.96 2.21 -7.69
C LEU A 23 16.54 1.70 -8.01
N PRO A 24 15.48 2.42 -7.61
CA PRO A 24 14.14 2.06 -8.04
C PRO A 24 14.07 2.22 -9.56
N LEU A 25 13.85 1.10 -10.26
CA LEU A 25 13.45 1.14 -11.66
C LEU A 25 12.10 1.86 -11.71
N ALA A 26 12.08 3.08 -12.21
CA ALA A 26 10.87 3.73 -12.63
C ALA A 26 10.28 2.91 -13.79
N ALA A 27 9.33 2.04 -13.48
CA ALA A 27 8.60 1.29 -14.48
C ALA A 27 7.68 2.27 -15.20
N TYR A 28 8.01 2.60 -16.43
CA TYR A 28 7.13 3.34 -17.34
C TYR A 28 5.89 2.49 -17.59
N ALA A 29 4.78 2.88 -17.00
CA ALA A 29 3.48 2.32 -17.33
C ALA A 29 3.08 2.87 -18.70
N ASN A 30 3.01 2.00 -19.72
CA ASN A 30 2.43 2.33 -21.00
C ASN A 30 0.98 2.75 -20.78
N ALA A 31 0.69 4.03 -20.99
CA ALA A 31 -0.66 4.55 -21.02
C ALA A 31 -1.37 3.98 -22.23
N GLU A 32 -2.24 2.99 -22.04
CA GLU A 32 -3.25 2.64 -23.02
C GLU A 32 -4.25 3.80 -23.12
N CYS A 33 -4.01 4.71 -24.04
CA CYS A 33 -5.02 5.63 -24.52
C CYS A 33 -6.01 4.83 -25.36
N SER A 34 -6.90 4.08 -24.75
CA SER A 34 -8.04 3.46 -25.42
C SER A 34 -8.98 4.55 -25.91
N GLY A 35 -8.83 4.90 -27.19
CA GLY A 35 -9.65 5.87 -27.86
C GLY A 35 -11.09 5.38 -28.00
N HIS A 36 -11.99 5.89 -27.19
CA HIS A 36 -13.37 6.04 -27.61
C HIS A 36 -13.45 7.28 -28.48
N GLN A 37 -13.36 7.07 -29.81
CA GLN A 37 -13.73 8.08 -30.79
C GLN A 37 -15.22 8.37 -30.66
N LEU A 38 -15.55 9.50 -30.06
CA LEU A 38 -16.78 10.22 -30.34
C LEU A 38 -16.39 11.50 -31.04
N LEU A 39 -16.77 11.54 -32.31
CA LEU A 39 -16.64 12.66 -33.25
C LEU A 39 -17.15 13.97 -32.64
N THR A 40 -16.29 14.99 -32.54
CA THR A 40 -16.50 16.36 -33.04
C THR A 40 -15.55 17.34 -32.37
N ALA A 41 -14.84 18.11 -33.21
CA ALA A 41 -13.95 19.23 -32.95
C ALA A 41 -12.49 18.89 -32.60
N PRO A 42 -11.51 19.53 -33.26
CA PRO A 42 -10.10 19.38 -32.97
C PRO A 42 -9.80 20.02 -31.60
N ARG A 43 -9.64 19.20 -30.58
CA ARG A 43 -9.00 19.64 -29.35
C ARG A 43 -7.49 19.80 -29.63
N PRO A 44 -6.87 20.87 -29.10
CA PRO A 44 -5.42 20.97 -29.13
C PRO A 44 -4.82 19.71 -28.50
N GLU A 45 -3.76 19.19 -29.12
CA GLU A 45 -3.00 18.03 -28.64
C GLU A 45 -2.63 18.22 -27.16
N THR A 46 -3.50 17.73 -26.30
CA THR A 46 -3.17 17.59 -24.89
C THR A 46 -2.22 16.40 -24.84
N SER A 47 -0.92 16.68 -24.81
CA SER A 47 0.09 15.69 -24.49
C SER A 47 -0.44 14.81 -23.36
N CYS A 48 -0.44 13.49 -23.57
CA CYS A 48 -0.77 12.52 -22.50
C CYS A 48 0.07 12.91 -21.30
N ARG A 49 -0.52 13.60 -20.30
CA ARG A 49 0.18 13.93 -19.07
C ARG A 49 0.48 12.62 -18.39
N GLU A 50 1.73 12.47 -18.01
CA GLU A 50 2.24 11.35 -17.25
C GLU A 50 1.33 11.15 -16.02
N ILE A 51 0.53 10.08 -16.02
CA ILE A 51 -0.32 9.73 -14.90
C ILE A 51 0.63 9.29 -13.80
N ILE A 52 0.75 10.05 -12.74
CA ILE A 52 1.57 9.71 -11.60
C ILE A 52 0.91 8.52 -10.91
N SER A 53 1.33 7.32 -11.27
CA SER A 53 0.93 6.09 -10.58
C SER A 53 2.06 5.65 -9.66
N GLN A 54 1.71 5.26 -8.43
CA GLN A 54 2.64 4.61 -7.52
C GLN A 54 2.46 3.10 -7.66
N ILE A 55 3.57 2.39 -7.89
CA ILE A 55 3.56 0.93 -8.03
C ILE A 55 4.32 0.31 -6.85
N PHE A 56 3.66 -0.59 -6.16
CA PHE A 56 4.19 -1.34 -5.02
C PHE A 56 4.29 -2.81 -5.41
N VAL A 57 5.50 -3.29 -5.66
CA VAL A 57 5.75 -4.69 -6.01
C VAL A 57 5.81 -5.52 -4.73
N SER A 58 5.13 -6.67 -4.69
CA SER A 58 5.22 -7.61 -3.57
C SER A 58 6.66 -8.17 -3.43
N PRO A 59 7.12 -8.50 -2.22
CA PRO A 59 8.44 -9.07 -1.99
C PRO A 59 8.76 -10.29 -2.87
N ASP A 60 7.79 -11.17 -3.12
CA ASP A 60 7.92 -12.34 -4.00
C ASP A 60 7.83 -12.01 -5.51
N LYS A 61 7.56 -10.75 -5.86
CA LYS A 61 7.39 -10.24 -7.23
C LYS A 61 6.25 -10.87 -8.04
N ALA A 62 5.38 -11.65 -7.41
CA ALA A 62 4.29 -12.32 -8.09
C ALA A 62 3.06 -11.41 -8.30
N THR A 63 2.99 -10.31 -7.54
CA THR A 63 1.87 -9.38 -7.57
C THR A 63 2.38 -7.94 -7.44
N HIS A 64 1.64 -6.98 -7.93
CA HIS A 64 1.88 -5.57 -7.62
C HIS A 64 0.56 -4.84 -7.41
N ALA A 65 0.61 -3.81 -6.57
CA ALA A 65 -0.47 -2.88 -6.37
C ALA A 65 -0.13 -1.56 -7.08
N SER A 66 -1.07 -1.04 -7.85
CA SER A 66 -0.97 0.27 -8.48
C SER A 66 -1.96 1.21 -7.79
N VAL A 67 -1.47 2.34 -7.28
CA VAL A 67 -2.29 3.43 -6.78
C VAL A 67 -2.42 4.46 -7.89
N LEU A 68 -3.62 4.64 -8.38
CA LEU A 68 -3.95 5.50 -9.52
C LEU A 68 -4.89 6.62 -9.07
N PRO A 69 -4.84 7.81 -9.68
CA PRO A 69 -5.93 8.77 -9.55
C PRO A 69 -7.24 8.14 -10.00
N ALA A 70 -8.31 8.35 -9.25
CA ALA A 70 -9.64 7.81 -9.59
C ALA A 70 -10.22 8.48 -10.83
N ASP A 71 -9.96 9.76 -11.03
CA ASP A 71 -10.35 10.53 -12.21
C ASP A 71 -9.11 11.14 -12.88
N VAL A 72 -8.77 10.64 -14.05
CA VAL A 72 -7.65 11.16 -14.86
C VAL A 72 -8.02 12.37 -15.71
N SER A 73 -9.31 12.74 -15.77
CA SER A 73 -9.79 13.88 -16.56
C SER A 73 -9.62 15.23 -15.85
N LEU A 74 -9.62 15.21 -14.53
CA LEU A 74 -9.44 16.38 -13.68
C LEU A 74 -7.99 16.39 -13.22
N TYR A 75 -7.21 17.32 -13.69
CA TYR A 75 -5.80 17.66 -13.33
C TYR A 75 -5.24 16.82 -12.17
N ALA A 76 -4.37 15.86 -12.48
CA ALA A 76 -3.72 14.99 -11.50
C ALA A 76 -2.90 15.81 -10.50
N THR A 77 -3.51 16.16 -9.37
CA THR A 77 -2.81 16.68 -8.20
C THR A 77 -2.50 15.52 -7.27
N PRO A 78 -1.45 15.59 -6.43
CA PRO A 78 -1.14 14.54 -5.46
C PRO A 78 -2.29 14.20 -4.51
N ASP A 79 -3.24 15.13 -4.34
CA ASP A 79 -4.36 15.04 -3.40
C ASP A 79 -5.64 14.46 -4.02
N MET A 80 -5.55 13.87 -5.22
CA MET A 80 -6.71 13.30 -5.87
C MET A 80 -7.11 11.96 -5.27
N GLU A 81 -8.43 11.76 -5.19
CA GLU A 81 -9.02 10.48 -4.80
C GLU A 81 -8.41 9.33 -5.58
N SER A 82 -8.17 8.22 -4.90
CA SER A 82 -7.36 7.13 -5.45
C SER A 82 -8.20 5.90 -5.77
N ARG A 83 -7.74 5.16 -6.77
CA ARG A 83 -8.12 3.77 -7.02
C ARG A 83 -6.89 2.89 -6.80
N VAL A 84 -7.07 1.80 -6.07
CA VAL A 84 -6.05 0.77 -5.89
C VAL A 84 -6.39 -0.41 -6.80
N VAL A 85 -5.44 -0.83 -7.63
CA VAL A 85 -5.58 -1.95 -8.56
C VAL A 85 -4.51 -2.98 -8.23
N ILE A 86 -4.92 -4.21 -7.96
CA ILE A 86 -4.02 -5.34 -7.74
C ILE A 86 -3.87 -6.11 -9.06
N ARG A 87 -2.63 -6.37 -9.44
CA ARG A 87 -2.31 -7.06 -10.69
C ARG A 87 -1.36 -8.23 -10.44
N SER A 88 -1.47 -9.25 -11.28
CA SER A 88 -0.47 -10.32 -11.37
C SER A 88 0.85 -9.80 -11.95
N SER A 89 1.93 -10.56 -11.84
CA SER A 89 3.20 -10.26 -12.50
C SER A 89 3.10 -10.24 -14.04
N ARG A 90 2.03 -10.81 -14.60
CA ARG A 90 1.73 -10.78 -16.04
C ARG A 90 0.97 -9.54 -16.46
N GLY A 91 0.55 -8.70 -15.50
CA GLY A 91 -0.24 -7.49 -15.75
C GLY A 91 -1.76 -7.67 -15.67
N ASP A 92 -2.26 -8.91 -15.46
CA ASP A 92 -3.69 -9.17 -15.34
C ASP A 92 -4.25 -8.52 -14.08
N THR A 93 -5.36 -7.79 -14.18
CA THR A 93 -6.06 -7.23 -13.04
C THR A 93 -6.74 -8.34 -12.24
N LEU A 94 -6.36 -8.51 -10.99
CA LEU A 94 -6.95 -9.48 -10.06
C LEU A 94 -8.17 -8.89 -9.37
N THR A 95 -8.06 -7.65 -8.89
CA THR A 95 -9.16 -6.92 -8.25
C THR A 95 -8.82 -5.43 -8.20
N SER A 96 -9.80 -4.59 -7.86
CA SER A 96 -9.60 -3.16 -7.63
C SER A 96 -10.55 -2.63 -6.57
N GLN A 97 -10.12 -1.57 -5.89
CA GLN A 97 -10.91 -0.83 -4.93
C GLN A 97 -10.87 0.65 -5.29
N ASP A 98 -12.03 1.23 -5.52
CA ASP A 98 -12.21 2.65 -5.81
C ASP A 98 -12.57 3.39 -4.51
N HIS A 99 -11.89 4.50 -4.25
CA HIS A 99 -12.11 5.35 -3.09
C HIS A 99 -12.62 6.74 -3.47
N SER A 100 -13.04 6.89 -4.74
CA SER A 100 -13.58 8.15 -5.22
C SER A 100 -15.00 8.40 -4.72
N SER A 101 -15.30 9.68 -4.59
CA SER A 101 -16.67 10.16 -4.41
C SER A 101 -17.25 10.63 -5.75
N PRO A 102 -18.59 10.69 -5.88
CA PRO A 102 -19.23 11.10 -7.14
C PRO A 102 -18.83 12.49 -7.66
N ARG A 103 -18.24 13.32 -6.81
CA ARG A 103 -17.84 14.69 -7.15
C ARG A 103 -16.35 14.96 -6.97
N GLY A 104 -15.56 13.94 -6.64
CA GLY A 104 -14.12 14.07 -6.42
C GLY A 104 -13.72 14.92 -5.20
N ALA A 105 -14.64 15.16 -4.24
CA ALA A 105 -14.40 16.10 -3.16
C ALA A 105 -14.62 15.53 -1.74
N ASN A 106 -15.06 14.28 -1.61
CA ASN A 106 -15.36 13.66 -0.32
C ASN A 106 -14.95 12.19 -0.25
N GLY A 107 -14.10 11.76 -1.14
CA GLY A 107 -13.49 10.43 -1.12
C GLY A 107 -12.18 10.41 -0.36
N TYR A 108 -11.31 9.49 -0.77
CA TYR A 108 -10.03 9.28 -0.10
C TYR A 108 -8.90 9.15 -1.10
N TYR A 109 -7.71 9.63 -0.72
CA TYR A 109 -6.47 9.33 -1.43
C TYR A 109 -5.54 8.50 -0.55
N VAL A 110 -4.77 7.62 -1.18
CA VAL A 110 -3.80 6.77 -0.50
C VAL A 110 -2.64 7.64 0.00
N HIS A 111 -2.39 7.58 1.30
CA HIS A 111 -1.32 8.30 1.97
C HIS A 111 -0.03 7.47 2.09
N ARG A 112 -0.18 6.23 2.53
CA ARG A 112 0.92 5.29 2.72
C ARG A 112 0.47 3.90 2.31
N ALA A 113 1.38 3.12 1.70
CA ALA A 113 1.08 1.75 1.30
C ALA A 113 2.31 0.86 1.43
N GLN A 114 2.09 -0.43 1.73
CA GLN A 114 3.15 -1.41 1.91
C GLN A 114 2.61 -2.83 1.76
N TRP A 115 3.41 -3.72 1.16
CA TRP A 115 3.19 -5.16 1.24
C TRP A 115 3.71 -5.73 2.55
N SER A 116 3.06 -6.78 3.06
CA SER A 116 3.61 -7.60 4.14
C SER A 116 4.89 -8.33 3.68
N PRO A 117 5.79 -8.68 4.63
CA PRO A 117 7.05 -9.35 4.28
C PRO A 117 6.89 -10.67 3.52
N ASP A 118 5.79 -11.38 3.75
CA ASP A 118 5.45 -12.65 3.09
C ASP A 118 4.64 -12.48 1.79
N SER A 119 4.34 -11.26 1.38
CA SER A 119 3.57 -10.93 0.17
C SER A 119 2.09 -11.31 0.21
N GLU A 120 1.54 -11.68 1.35
CA GLU A 120 0.14 -12.10 1.48
C GLU A 120 -0.82 -10.91 1.61
N PHE A 121 -0.36 -9.81 2.23
CA PHE A 121 -1.21 -8.65 2.48
C PHE A 121 -0.64 -7.39 1.85
N PHE A 122 -1.50 -6.62 1.18
CA PHE A 122 -1.20 -5.23 0.82
C PHE A 122 -2.02 -4.30 1.70
N VAL A 123 -1.33 -3.46 2.46
CA VAL A 123 -1.95 -2.54 3.41
C VAL A 123 -1.72 -1.11 2.97
N TYR A 124 -2.75 -0.29 3.06
CA TYR A 124 -2.63 1.14 2.80
C TYR A 124 -3.54 1.97 3.70
N SER A 125 -3.05 3.13 4.09
CA SER A 125 -3.81 4.15 4.80
C SER A 125 -4.25 5.25 3.85
N MET A 126 -5.34 5.92 4.21
CA MET A 126 -5.96 6.94 3.38
C MET A 126 -6.22 8.22 4.17
N ILE A 127 -6.29 9.33 3.44
CA ILE A 127 -6.70 10.64 3.95
C ILE A 127 -7.91 11.10 3.14
N SER A 128 -8.85 11.78 3.79
CA SER A 128 -10.02 12.36 3.13
C SER A 128 -9.61 13.49 2.19
N SER A 129 -10.08 13.46 0.95
CA SER A 129 -9.87 14.51 -0.05
C SER A 129 -10.58 15.82 0.31
N GLY A 130 -11.69 15.74 1.05
CA GLY A 130 -12.48 16.88 1.47
C GLY A 130 -12.03 17.58 2.76
N GLY A 131 -10.96 17.08 3.40
CA GLY A 131 -10.44 17.67 4.64
C GLY A 131 -11.38 17.56 5.87
N HIS A 132 -12.48 16.81 5.74
CA HIS A 132 -13.53 16.75 6.78
C HIS A 132 -13.26 15.77 7.92
N SER A 133 -12.18 14.99 7.85
CA SER A 133 -11.88 13.96 8.84
C SER A 133 -10.41 13.95 9.21
N PRO A 134 -9.87 15.06 9.76
CA PRO A 134 -8.44 15.13 10.12
C PRO A 134 -8.08 14.15 11.25
N TRP A 135 -9.06 13.49 11.85
CA TRP A 135 -8.92 12.58 12.98
C TRP A 135 -9.06 11.10 12.60
N SER A 136 -9.34 10.79 11.34
CA SER A 136 -9.51 9.41 10.88
C SER A 136 -8.67 9.16 9.64
N PHE A 137 -7.85 8.13 9.71
CA PHE A 137 -7.04 7.63 8.61
C PHE A 137 -7.47 6.19 8.32
N PRO A 138 -8.49 5.98 7.50
CA PRO A 138 -8.93 4.62 7.20
C PRO A 138 -7.78 3.77 6.67
N ILE A 139 -7.63 2.56 7.21
CA ILE A 139 -6.66 1.59 6.73
C ILE A 139 -7.42 0.46 6.04
N MET A 140 -6.98 0.13 4.84
CA MET A 140 -7.46 -1.00 4.06
C MET A 140 -6.42 -2.10 4.00
N VAL A 141 -6.87 -3.32 4.02
CA VAL A 141 -6.06 -4.52 3.89
C VAL A 141 -6.60 -5.34 2.72
N TYR A 142 -5.76 -5.59 1.73
CA TYR A 142 -6.03 -6.58 0.71
C TYR A 142 -5.40 -7.91 1.13
N SER A 143 -6.16 -9.00 1.12
CA SER A 143 -5.63 -10.36 1.25
C SER A 143 -5.52 -11.02 -0.11
N ARG A 144 -4.32 -11.45 -0.46
CA ARG A 144 -4.04 -12.14 -1.71
C ARG A 144 -4.69 -13.51 -1.75
N LYS A 145 -4.64 -14.28 -0.65
CA LYS A 145 -5.23 -15.60 -0.51
C LYS A 145 -6.76 -15.59 -0.72
N LYS A 146 -7.41 -14.53 -0.23
CA LYS A 146 -8.87 -14.38 -0.33
C LYS A 146 -9.30 -13.53 -1.53
N ASN A 147 -8.37 -12.84 -2.16
CA ASN A 147 -8.59 -11.87 -3.25
C ASN A 147 -9.67 -10.82 -2.90
N LEU A 148 -9.60 -10.24 -1.71
CA LEU A 148 -10.58 -9.26 -1.24
C LEU A 148 -9.91 -8.14 -0.42
N PHE A 149 -10.60 -6.98 -0.38
CA PHE A 149 -10.26 -5.85 0.47
C PHE A 149 -11.14 -5.84 1.73
N VAL A 150 -10.51 -5.56 2.88
CA VAL A 150 -11.19 -5.47 4.19
C VAL A 150 -10.76 -4.19 4.87
N LYS A 151 -11.68 -3.52 5.56
CA LYS A 151 -11.33 -2.38 6.42
C LYS A 151 -10.68 -2.87 7.70
N PHE A 152 -9.56 -2.27 8.06
CA PHE A 152 -8.89 -2.60 9.33
C PHE A 152 -9.77 -2.31 10.55
N SER A 153 -10.61 -1.26 10.48
CA SER A 153 -11.61 -0.96 11.52
C SER A 153 -12.54 -2.13 11.81
N ASP A 154 -12.93 -2.91 10.80
CA ASP A 154 -13.83 -4.06 11.00
C ASP A 154 -13.14 -5.19 11.79
N MET A 155 -11.81 -5.28 11.68
CA MET A 155 -11.00 -6.25 12.45
C MET A 155 -10.85 -5.86 13.91
N ILE A 156 -10.98 -4.58 14.24
CA ILE A 156 -10.80 -4.02 15.59
C ILE A 156 -12.11 -3.55 16.23
N GLY A 157 -13.25 -4.09 15.78
CA GLY A 157 -14.55 -3.79 16.35
C GLY A 157 -15.13 -2.42 15.99
N GLY A 158 -14.74 -1.86 14.84
CA GLY A 158 -15.26 -0.60 14.32
C GLY A 158 -14.53 0.65 14.81
N ALA A 159 -13.49 0.51 15.62
CA ALA A 159 -12.72 1.65 16.09
C ALA A 159 -11.97 2.34 14.93
N PRO A 160 -11.99 3.69 14.85
CA PRO A 160 -11.25 4.40 13.81
C PRO A 160 -9.75 4.40 14.10
N THR A 161 -8.94 4.34 13.06
CA THR A 161 -7.51 4.59 13.13
C THR A 161 -7.24 6.10 13.09
N VAL A 162 -6.31 6.57 13.90
CA VAL A 162 -6.06 8.00 14.17
C VAL A 162 -4.71 8.49 13.66
N SER A 163 -3.99 7.61 12.97
CA SER A 163 -2.75 7.93 12.26
C SER A 163 -2.73 7.19 10.95
N GLY A 164 -2.19 7.83 9.92
CA GLY A 164 -1.87 7.18 8.65
C GLY A 164 -0.68 6.21 8.75
N ASP A 165 0.01 6.21 9.89
CA ASP A 165 1.14 5.32 10.12
C ASP A 165 0.68 3.95 10.58
N PHE A 166 1.31 2.94 10.01
CA PHE A 166 1.18 1.55 10.40
C PHE A 166 2.50 0.83 10.16
N GLN A 167 2.68 -0.31 10.78
CA GLN A 167 3.87 -1.14 10.59
C GLN A 167 3.54 -2.62 10.73
N PHE A 168 4.27 -3.44 10.00
CA PHE A 168 4.30 -4.87 10.22
C PHE A 168 5.31 -5.19 11.32
N SER A 169 4.86 -5.87 12.39
CA SER A 169 5.73 -6.44 13.45
C SER A 169 6.04 -7.91 13.24
N GLY A 170 5.56 -8.49 12.14
CA GLY A 170 5.75 -9.85 11.68
C GLY A 170 5.14 -10.00 10.29
N PRO A 171 5.11 -11.20 9.70
CA PRO A 171 4.54 -11.40 8.37
C PRO A 171 3.04 -11.09 8.32
N HIS A 172 2.28 -11.43 9.37
CA HIS A 172 0.83 -11.26 9.41
C HIS A 172 0.35 -10.25 10.45
N THR A 173 1.24 -9.70 11.28
CA THR A 173 0.84 -8.80 12.36
C THR A 173 1.01 -7.35 11.94
N LEU A 174 -0.12 -6.64 11.86
CA LEU A 174 -0.18 -5.22 11.59
C LEU A 174 -0.42 -4.45 12.88
N THR A 175 0.39 -3.42 13.13
CA THR A 175 0.21 -2.47 14.24
C THR A 175 -0.18 -1.11 13.68
N ALA A 176 -1.25 -0.55 14.20
CA ALA A 176 -1.75 0.80 13.90
C ALA A 176 -2.11 1.53 15.20
N THR A 177 -2.48 2.80 15.09
CA THR A 177 -2.85 3.62 16.24
C THR A 177 -4.36 3.91 16.22
N THR A 178 -5.02 3.71 17.35
CA THR A 178 -6.45 4.03 17.58
C THR A 178 -6.62 4.84 18.85
N TRP A 179 -7.83 5.32 19.13
CA TRP A 179 -8.15 5.89 20.43
C TRP A 179 -8.40 4.80 21.45
N LYS A 180 -7.99 5.05 22.70
CA LYS A 180 -8.25 4.13 23.83
C LYS A 180 -9.75 3.92 24.04
N GLN A 181 -10.53 4.97 23.85
CA GLN A 181 -12.00 4.94 23.88
C GLN A 181 -12.55 5.82 22.76
N PRO A 182 -13.71 5.50 22.19
CA PRO A 182 -14.36 6.36 21.20
C PRO A 182 -14.59 7.77 21.75
N GLY A 183 -14.09 8.79 21.02
CA GLY A 183 -14.22 10.20 21.42
C GLY A 183 -13.12 10.72 22.35
N ASP A 184 -12.21 9.88 22.82
CA ASP A 184 -11.04 10.31 23.61
C ASP A 184 -9.89 10.71 22.68
N LEU A 185 -9.89 11.97 22.27
CA LEU A 185 -8.92 12.50 21.30
C LEU A 185 -7.49 12.58 21.84
N ASP A 186 -7.31 12.53 23.16
CA ASP A 186 -6.02 12.72 23.82
C ASP A 186 -5.28 11.41 24.06
N ASN A 187 -6.00 10.30 24.21
CA ASN A 187 -5.43 9.01 24.54
C ASN A 187 -5.37 8.07 23.33
N LYS A 188 -4.27 8.13 22.61
CA LYS A 188 -3.97 7.25 21.47
C LYS A 188 -3.22 6.02 21.96
N VAL A 189 -3.62 4.84 21.49
CA VAL A 189 -3.00 3.57 21.84
C VAL A 189 -2.66 2.76 20.58
N PRO A 190 -1.53 2.05 20.58
CA PRO A 190 -1.24 1.10 19.52
C PRO A 190 -2.16 -0.12 19.65
N ILE A 191 -2.61 -0.63 18.52
CA ILE A 191 -3.34 -1.89 18.40
C ILE A 191 -2.64 -2.78 17.39
N SER A 192 -2.42 -4.04 17.76
CA SER A 192 -1.81 -5.04 16.88
C SER A 192 -2.83 -6.12 16.57
N VAL A 193 -2.92 -6.49 15.29
CA VAL A 193 -3.87 -7.46 14.75
C VAL A 193 -3.12 -8.48 13.91
N ASP A 194 -3.38 -9.75 14.15
CA ASP A 194 -3.06 -10.82 13.20
C ASP A 194 -4.08 -10.79 12.07
N LEU A 195 -3.64 -10.40 10.89
CA LEU A 195 -4.50 -10.16 9.74
C LEU A 195 -5.16 -11.44 9.22
N GLU A 196 -4.43 -12.58 9.25
CA GLU A 196 -4.98 -13.85 8.77
C GLU A 196 -6.14 -14.30 9.65
N GLN A 197 -5.92 -14.33 10.97
CA GLN A 197 -6.96 -14.72 11.94
C GLN A 197 -8.16 -13.75 11.90
N ALA A 198 -7.90 -12.45 11.80
CA ALA A 198 -8.97 -11.46 11.76
C ALA A 198 -9.84 -11.58 10.51
N ILE A 199 -9.25 -11.80 9.34
CA ILE A 199 -9.99 -12.00 8.08
C ILE A 199 -10.80 -13.31 8.11
N GLU A 200 -10.23 -14.38 8.63
CA GLU A 200 -10.96 -15.65 8.79
C GLU A 200 -12.19 -15.50 9.71
N LYS A 201 -12.03 -14.80 10.83
CA LYS A 201 -13.11 -14.50 11.75
C LYS A 201 -14.23 -13.66 11.12
N LEU A 202 -13.89 -12.71 10.26
CA LEU A 202 -14.88 -11.91 9.54
C LEU A 202 -15.63 -12.75 8.50
N ALA A 203 -14.95 -13.63 7.78
CA ALA A 203 -15.56 -14.52 6.80
C ALA A 203 -16.55 -15.53 7.40
N THR A 204 -16.39 -15.90 8.68
CA THR A 204 -17.31 -16.83 9.36
C THR A 204 -18.56 -16.16 9.94
N LYS A 205 -18.64 -14.82 9.92
CA LYS A 205 -19.77 -14.04 10.41
C LYS A 205 -20.78 -13.63 9.33
N GLN A 206 -20.44 -13.86 8.08
CA GLN A 206 -21.30 -13.61 6.91
C GLN A 206 -22.04 -14.89 6.51
#